data_ced73e0ac1d0b33662ce094b0df2fd6f
#
_entry.id   ced73e0ac1d0b33662ce094b0df2fd6f
#
_cell.length_a   1.000
_cell.length_b   1.000
_cell.length_c   1.000
_cell.angle_alpha   90.00
_cell.angle_beta   90.00
_cell.angle_gamma   90.00
#
_symmetry.space_group_name_H-M   'P 1'
#
loop_
_entity.id
_entity.type
_entity.pdbx_description
1 polymer ?
#
loop_
_entity_poly.entity_id
_entity_poly.type
_entity_poly.pdbx_seq_one_letter_code
_entity_poly.pdbx_strand_id
1 'polypeptide(L)' 'MQKKQIGENAGIVWRTLEKKGSLSIEGLQNETELDLPAVFMAIGWLARENKISFNKENGITSVRLYQERYY' A
#
# COMPACT_ATOMS: atom_id res chain seq x y z
N MET A 1 -9.53 -12.49 9.26
CA MET A 1 -8.94 -11.19 9.63
C MET A 1 -10.05 -10.19 9.87
N GLN A 2 -10.01 -9.47 10.96
CA GLN A 2 -11.05 -8.51 11.31
C GLN A 2 -10.82 -7.16 10.62
N LYS A 3 -11.91 -6.43 10.38
CA LYS A 3 -11.84 -5.11 9.75
C LYS A 3 -10.89 -4.16 10.46
N LYS A 4 -10.91 -4.18 11.79
CA LYS A 4 -10.02 -3.34 12.60
C LYS A 4 -8.55 -3.60 12.24
N GLN A 5 -8.19 -4.87 12.14
CA GLN A 5 -6.83 -5.25 11.79
C GLN A 5 -6.45 -4.82 10.38
N ILE A 6 -7.39 -4.94 9.44
CA ILE A 6 -7.17 -4.48 8.06
C ILE A 6 -6.88 -2.98 8.05
N GLY A 7 -7.66 -2.20 8.80
CA GLY A 7 -7.45 -0.75 8.89
C GLY A 7 -6.10 -0.40 9.53
N GLU A 8 -5.71 -1.13 10.58
CA GLU A 8 -4.41 -0.94 11.22
C GLU A 8 -3.27 -1.26 10.25
N ASN A 9 -3.39 -2.37 9.53
CA ASN A 9 -2.39 -2.77 8.54
C ASN A 9 -2.33 -1.75 7.39
N ALA A 10 -3.47 -1.21 6.98
CA ALA A 10 -3.52 -0.15 5.97
C ALA A 10 -2.73 1.07 6.43
N GLY A 11 -2.87 1.43 7.71
CA GLY A 11 -2.08 2.52 8.29
C GLY A 11 -0.58 2.26 8.26
N ILE A 12 -0.18 1.02 8.53
CA ILE A 12 1.23 0.62 8.46
C ILE A 12 1.76 0.75 7.02
N VAL A 13 1.00 0.24 6.06
CA VAL A 13 1.37 0.33 4.63
C VAL A 13 1.45 1.79 4.20
N TRP A 14 0.47 2.60 4.59
CA TRP A 14 0.43 4.02 4.22
C TRP A 14 1.68 4.75 4.74
N ARG A 15 2.02 4.57 6.01
CA ARG A 15 3.20 5.20 6.60
C ARG A 15 4.49 4.73 5.95
N THR A 16 4.55 3.45 5.59
CA THR A 16 5.71 2.89 4.90
C THR A 16 5.89 3.53 3.52
N LEU A 17 4.79 3.68 2.77
CA LEU A 17 4.84 4.34 1.46
C LEU A 17 5.18 5.81 1.59
N GLU A 18 4.72 6.47 2.64
CA GLU A 18 5.07 7.87 2.90
C GLU A 18 6.58 8.03 3.07
N LYS A 19 7.21 7.10 3.77
CA LYS A 19 8.66 7.13 4.00
C LYS A 19 9.47 6.71 2.78
N LYS A 20 9.02 5.66 2.11
CA LYS A 20 9.83 5.00 1.06
C LYS A 20 9.49 5.48 -0.35
N GLY A 21 8.35 6.10 -0.54
CA GLY A 21 7.88 6.56 -1.83
C GLY A 21 7.09 5.49 -2.57
N SER A 22 7.76 4.71 -3.40
CA SER A 22 7.11 3.68 -4.20
C SER A 22 7.72 2.33 -3.87
N LEU A 23 6.88 1.31 -3.67
CA LEU A 23 7.33 -0.04 -3.36
C LEU A 23 6.53 -1.07 -4.15
N SER A 24 7.21 -2.15 -4.54
CA SER A 24 6.53 -3.32 -5.07
C SER A 24 5.81 -4.05 -3.94
N ILE A 25 4.97 -5.04 -4.30
CA ILE A 25 4.30 -5.87 -3.30
C ILE A 25 5.34 -6.57 -2.40
N GLU A 26 6.38 -7.11 -3.02
CA GLU A 26 7.47 -7.75 -2.28
C GLU A 26 8.17 -6.76 -1.36
N GLY A 27 8.42 -5.55 -1.85
CA GLY A 27 9.02 -4.50 -1.05
C GLY A 27 8.16 -4.14 0.16
N LEU A 28 6.84 -4.09 -0.02
CA LEU A 28 5.92 -3.84 1.08
C LEU A 28 5.96 -4.95 2.12
N GLN A 29 6.01 -6.22 1.69
CA GLN A 29 6.16 -7.32 2.62
C GLN A 29 7.43 -7.20 3.45
N ASN A 30 8.53 -6.90 2.78
CA ASN A 30 9.83 -6.80 3.43
C ASN A 30 9.88 -5.65 4.43
N GLU A 31 9.32 -4.50 4.05
CA GLU A 31 9.37 -3.31 4.90
C GLU A 31 8.38 -3.36 6.06
N THR A 32 7.21 -3.95 5.86
CA THR A 32 6.17 -3.98 6.88
C THR A 32 6.19 -5.25 7.71
N GLU A 33 6.84 -6.31 7.23
CA GLU A 33 6.84 -7.66 7.81
C GLU A 33 5.44 -8.28 7.86
N LEU A 34 4.50 -7.73 7.11
CA LEU A 34 3.17 -8.32 6.97
C LEU A 34 3.22 -9.46 5.96
N ASP A 35 2.37 -10.47 6.17
CA ASP A 35 2.26 -11.54 5.18
C ASP A 35 1.51 -11.05 3.94
N LEU A 36 1.56 -11.84 2.88
CA LEU A 36 0.99 -11.45 1.59
C LEU A 36 -0.51 -11.17 1.67
N PRO A 37 -1.34 -12.01 2.31
CA PRO A 37 -2.76 -11.68 2.45
C PRO A 37 -2.99 -10.34 3.16
N ALA A 38 -2.24 -10.06 4.21
CA ALA A 38 -2.38 -8.81 4.95
C ALA A 38 -2.00 -7.60 4.10
N VAL A 39 -0.95 -7.73 3.29
CA VAL A 39 -0.54 -6.67 2.37
C VAL A 39 -1.64 -6.40 1.33
N PHE A 40 -2.19 -7.45 0.72
CA PHE A 40 -3.24 -7.29 -0.28
C PHE A 40 -4.51 -6.67 0.29
N MET A 41 -4.90 -7.08 1.49
CA MET A 41 -6.08 -6.50 2.14
C MET A 41 -5.86 -5.03 2.47
N ALA A 42 -4.68 -4.67 2.95
CA ALA A 42 -4.34 -3.29 3.25
C ALA A 42 -4.34 -2.43 1.98
N ILE A 43 -3.77 -2.95 0.89
CA ILE A 43 -3.77 -2.27 -0.40
C ILE A 43 -5.19 -2.06 -0.92
N GLY A 44 -6.03 -3.10 -0.83
CA GLY A 44 -7.43 -2.99 -1.23
C GLY A 44 -8.18 -1.92 -0.46
N TRP A 45 -7.95 -1.87 0.84
CA TRP A 45 -8.53 -0.84 1.70
C TRP A 45 -8.11 0.56 1.26
N LEU A 46 -6.80 0.76 1.05
CA LEU A 46 -6.27 2.06 0.64
C LEU A 46 -6.72 2.45 -0.77
N ALA A 47 -6.82 1.47 -1.67
CA ALA A 47 -7.30 1.72 -3.03
C ALA A 47 -8.75 2.20 -3.02
N ARG A 48 -9.59 1.56 -2.20
CA ARG A 48 -10.99 1.99 -2.03
C ARG A 48 -11.09 3.41 -1.52
N GLU A 49 -10.17 3.80 -0.63
CA GLU A 49 -10.14 5.15 -0.06
C GLU A 49 -9.45 6.17 -0.98
N ASN A 50 -9.03 5.76 -2.16
CA ASN A 50 -8.32 6.62 -3.13
C ASN A 50 -7.04 7.22 -2.56
N LYS A 51 -6.34 6.46 -1.73
CA LYS A 51 -5.12 6.93 -1.07
C LYS A 51 -3.85 6.46 -1.73
N ILE A 52 -3.95 5.52 -2.66
CA ILE A 52 -2.79 4.97 -3.37
C ILE A 52 -3.08 4.90 -4.86
N SER A 53 -2.01 4.82 -5.62
CA SER A 53 -2.07 4.53 -7.05
C SER A 53 -1.08 3.43 -7.38
N PHE A 54 -1.27 2.81 -8.54
CA PHE A 54 -0.47 1.68 -9.00
C PHE A 54 0.27 2.06 -10.27
N ASN A 55 1.47 1.53 -10.40
CA ASN A 55 2.24 1.65 -11.62
C ASN A 55 2.79 0.29 -11.99
N LYS A 56 2.64 -0.11 -13.24
CA LYS A 56 3.16 -1.39 -13.72
C LYS A 56 4.24 -1.14 -14.76
N GLU A 57 5.42 -1.66 -14.50
CA GLU A 57 6.58 -1.50 -15.36
C GLU A 57 7.32 -2.83 -15.44
N ASN A 58 7.56 -3.30 -16.66
CA ASN A 58 8.28 -4.56 -16.88
C ASN A 58 7.67 -5.73 -16.12
N GLY A 59 6.33 -5.77 -16.04
CA GLY A 59 5.63 -6.85 -15.33
C GLY A 59 5.57 -6.71 -13.83
N ILE A 60 6.21 -5.68 -13.26
CA ILE A 60 6.25 -5.46 -11.82
C ILE A 60 5.29 -4.33 -11.46
N THR A 61 4.39 -4.62 -10.52
CA THR A 61 3.45 -3.62 -10.01
C THR A 61 4.05 -2.96 -8.77
N SER A 62 4.10 -1.63 -8.79
CA SER A 62 4.49 -0.86 -7.62
C SER A 62 3.33 -0.02 -7.12
N VAL A 63 3.38 0.32 -5.85
CA VAL A 63 2.33 1.07 -5.15
C VAL A 63 2.95 2.33 -4.60
N ARG A 64 2.24 3.43 -4.70
CA ARG A 64 2.66 4.70 -4.12
C ARG A 64 1.45 5.46 -3.63
N LEU A 65 1.67 6.44 -2.78
CA LEU A 65 0.58 7.28 -2.30
C LEU A 65 0.02 8.12 -3.44
N TYR A 66 -1.30 8.23 -3.47
CA TYR A 66 -1.98 9.11 -4.42
C TYR A 66 -1.91 10.53 -3.90
N GLN A 67 -1.48 11.44 -4.75
CA GLN A 67 -1.42 12.86 -4.41
C GLN A 67 -2.29 13.65 -5.37
N GLU A 68 -3.29 14.31 -4.84
CA GLU A 68 -4.04 15.30 -5.61
C GLU A 68 -3.30 16.62 -5.53
N ARG A 69 -3.16 17.26 -6.67
CA ARG A 69 -2.58 18.59 -6.75
C ARG A 69 -3.64 19.57 -7.16
N TYR A 70 -3.76 20.60 -6.38
CA TYR A 70 -4.63 21.73 -6.68
C TYR A 70 -3.76 22.91 -7.09
N TYR A 71 -4.12 23.53 -8.20
CA TYR A 71 -3.42 24.70 -8.69
C TYR A 71 -4.32 25.91 -8.66
#